data_f434e901177243f64d3bcfdc77e8972b
#
_entry.id   f434e901177243f64d3bcfdc77e8972b
#
_cell.length_a   1.000
_cell.length_b   1.000
_cell.length_c   1.000
_cell.angle_alpha   90.00
_cell.angle_beta   90.00
_cell.angle_gamma   90.00
#
_symmetry.space_group_name_H-M   'P 1'
#
loop_
_entity.id
_entity.type
_entity.pdbx_description
1 polymer ?
#
loop_
_entity_poly.entity_id
_entity_poly.type
_entity_poly.pdbx_seq_one_letter_code
_entity_poly.pdbx_strand_id
1 'polypeptide(L)'
;MRSPVTPGAAIAALARGPILAALLPAAVFANGLDDFLAFNSATKTATARFEQQVFDRSGKAVETASGTFTFARPGKFRWTYDKPHKQVLVGDGTKLWIHDPDLNQVTVKRMEGAISSTPAALLAGRDDITALFTLKDAGSSDGLAWVEASPRAQDTGFERVRLGLKGKSLAAMELHDQLGGRTLLRFSDLKANAPVAPQSFVFTPPQGADVIEDAPKKQG
;
A
#
# COMPACT_ATOMS: atom_id res chain seq x y z
N MET A 1 -46.91 31.86 -83.41
CA MET A 1 -47.29 30.65 -82.66
C MET A 1 -46.19 30.19 -81.86
N ARG A 2 -46.40 30.09 -80.55
CA ARG A 2 -45.33 30.03 -79.56
C ARG A 2 -45.08 28.57 -79.16
N SER A 3 -43.85 28.12 -79.21
CA SER A 3 -43.41 26.83 -78.67
C SER A 3 -43.10 26.94 -77.17
N PRO A 4 -43.48 25.93 -76.36
CA PRO A 4 -43.13 25.99 -74.93
C PRO A 4 -41.76 25.39 -74.66
N VAL A 5 -41.07 26.02 -73.69
CA VAL A 5 -39.77 25.67 -73.15
C VAL A 5 -39.93 24.63 -72.03
N THR A 6 -39.20 23.54 -72.08
CA THR A 6 -39.12 22.51 -71.03
C THR A 6 -38.03 22.86 -70.00
N PRO A 7 -38.28 22.82 -68.71
CA PRO A 7 -37.23 23.01 -67.74
C PRO A 7 -36.50 21.69 -67.43
N GLY A 8 -35.17 21.76 -67.50
CA GLY A 8 -34.28 20.63 -67.16
C GLY A 8 -34.24 20.35 -65.64
N ALA A 9 -34.30 19.09 -65.30
CA ALA A 9 -34.15 18.61 -63.94
C ALA A 9 -32.66 18.60 -63.53
N ALA A 10 -32.34 19.37 -62.51
CA ALA A 10 -31.02 19.34 -61.88
C ALA A 10 -30.94 18.14 -60.87
N ILE A 11 -30.08 17.19 -61.14
CA ILE A 11 -29.78 16.06 -60.24
C ILE A 11 -28.76 16.56 -59.18
N ALA A 12 -29.25 16.72 -57.94
CA ALA A 12 -28.37 17.02 -56.82
C ALA A 12 -27.59 15.76 -56.41
N ALA A 13 -26.29 15.77 -56.62
CA ALA A 13 -25.38 14.71 -56.13
C ALA A 13 -25.16 14.89 -54.62
N LEU A 14 -25.70 13.98 -53.79
CA LEU A 14 -25.36 13.88 -52.37
C LEU A 14 -23.97 13.32 -52.23
N ALA A 15 -23.00 14.18 -51.83
CA ALA A 15 -21.68 13.79 -51.44
C ALA A 15 -21.75 13.06 -50.06
N ARG A 16 -21.56 11.74 -50.07
CA ARG A 16 -21.34 10.94 -48.88
C ARG A 16 -19.89 11.15 -48.39
N GLY A 17 -19.67 12.07 -47.44
CA GLY A 17 -18.42 12.19 -46.72
C GLY A 17 -18.15 10.95 -45.84
N PRO A 18 -16.89 10.51 -45.70
CA PRO A 18 -16.55 9.42 -44.80
C PRO A 18 -16.77 9.85 -43.35
N ILE A 19 -17.60 9.10 -42.63
CA ILE A 19 -17.74 9.22 -41.16
C ILE A 19 -16.47 8.64 -40.55
N LEU A 20 -15.57 9.53 -40.13
CA LEU A 20 -14.38 9.18 -39.34
C LEU A 20 -14.87 8.79 -37.94
N ALA A 21 -15.05 7.49 -37.71
CA ALA A 21 -15.34 6.96 -36.39
C ALA A 21 -14.13 7.21 -35.48
N ALA A 22 -14.20 8.21 -34.61
CA ALA A 22 -13.22 8.45 -33.57
C ALA A 22 -13.26 7.26 -32.60
N LEU A 23 -12.30 6.36 -32.68
CA LEU A 23 -12.02 5.35 -31.65
C LEU A 23 -11.57 6.10 -30.38
N LEU A 24 -12.49 6.33 -29.47
CA LEU A 24 -12.16 6.76 -28.10
C LEU A 24 -11.39 5.60 -27.45
N PRO A 25 -10.19 5.84 -26.90
CA PRO A 25 -9.49 4.83 -26.15
C PRO A 25 -10.36 4.43 -24.97
N ALA A 26 -10.74 3.15 -24.87
CA ALA A 26 -11.37 2.62 -23.70
C ALA A 26 -10.38 2.82 -22.53
N ALA A 27 -10.79 3.62 -21.55
CA ALA A 27 -10.05 3.74 -20.30
C ALA A 27 -10.02 2.34 -19.68
N VAL A 28 -8.88 1.68 -19.75
CA VAL A 28 -8.63 0.45 -18.99
C VAL A 28 -8.59 0.89 -17.54
N PHE A 29 -9.70 0.71 -16.83
CA PHE A 29 -9.74 0.90 -15.39
C PHE A 29 -8.76 -0.13 -14.79
N ALA A 30 -7.68 0.37 -14.19
CA ALA A 30 -6.75 -0.46 -13.45
C ALA A 30 -7.55 -1.13 -12.31
N ASN A 31 -7.56 -2.46 -12.29
CA ASN A 31 -8.15 -3.22 -11.20
C ASN A 31 -7.11 -3.27 -10.06
N GLY A 32 -7.34 -2.51 -9.01
CA GLY A 32 -6.42 -2.40 -7.88
C GLY A 32 -6.13 -3.76 -7.24
N LEU A 33 -7.10 -4.66 -7.22
CA LEU A 33 -6.93 -6.00 -6.67
C LEU A 33 -5.95 -6.84 -7.50
N ASP A 34 -6.08 -6.84 -8.83
CA ASP A 34 -5.19 -7.59 -9.71
C ASP A 34 -3.77 -7.03 -9.68
N ASP A 35 -3.63 -5.70 -9.67
CA ASP A 35 -2.33 -5.03 -9.55
C ASP A 35 -1.66 -5.34 -8.21
N PHE A 36 -2.42 -5.36 -7.11
CA PHE A 36 -1.91 -5.71 -5.80
C PHE A 36 -1.48 -7.19 -5.72
N LEU A 37 -2.29 -8.10 -6.22
CA LEU A 37 -1.95 -9.53 -6.24
C LEU A 37 -0.70 -9.79 -7.10
N ALA A 38 -0.58 -9.08 -8.23
CA ALA A 38 0.62 -9.13 -9.07
C ALA A 38 1.86 -8.58 -8.34
N PHE A 39 1.75 -7.43 -7.67
CA PHE A 39 2.81 -6.89 -6.83
C PHE A 39 3.19 -7.86 -5.72
N ASN A 40 2.20 -8.41 -5.01
CA ASN A 40 2.44 -9.31 -3.89
C ASN A 40 3.17 -10.59 -4.31
N SER A 41 2.78 -11.20 -5.41
CA SER A 41 3.39 -12.44 -5.91
C SER A 41 4.77 -12.22 -6.51
N ALA A 42 4.97 -11.12 -7.24
CA ALA A 42 6.21 -10.84 -7.97
C ALA A 42 7.31 -10.22 -7.09
N THR A 43 6.95 -9.57 -5.96
CA THR A 43 7.92 -8.83 -5.15
C THR A 43 8.36 -9.65 -3.94
N LYS A 44 9.60 -10.14 -3.97
CA LYS A 44 10.20 -10.91 -2.86
C LYS A 44 10.97 -10.01 -1.90
N THR A 45 11.59 -8.96 -2.42
CA THR A 45 12.28 -7.93 -1.63
C THR A 45 11.87 -6.55 -2.12
N ALA A 46 11.92 -5.55 -1.26
CA ALA A 46 11.83 -4.16 -1.71
C ALA A 46 12.52 -3.22 -0.72
N THR A 47 12.93 -2.08 -1.24
CA THR A 47 13.34 -0.92 -0.46
C THR A 47 12.51 0.28 -0.88
N ALA A 48 12.19 1.17 0.04
CA ALA A 48 11.45 2.41 -0.22
C ALA A 48 11.78 3.48 0.81
N ARG A 49 11.51 4.73 0.49
CA ARG A 49 11.31 5.81 1.45
C ARG A 49 9.83 5.94 1.74
N PHE A 50 9.48 6.43 2.92
CA PHE A 50 8.09 6.73 3.23
C PHE A 50 7.94 8.09 3.90
N GLU A 51 6.79 8.70 3.68
CA GLU A 51 6.25 9.82 4.43
C GLU A 51 4.93 9.36 5.05
N GLN A 52 4.75 9.64 6.33
CA GLN A 52 3.58 9.27 7.12
C GLN A 52 2.87 10.51 7.62
N GLN A 53 1.55 10.49 7.57
CA GLN A 53 0.67 11.47 8.21
C GLN A 53 -0.38 10.74 9.03
N VAL A 54 -0.51 11.13 10.30
CA VAL A 54 -1.55 10.62 11.20
C VAL A 54 -2.63 11.67 11.33
N PHE A 55 -3.87 11.25 11.15
CA PHE A 55 -5.06 12.09 11.28
C PHE A 55 -5.94 11.56 12.41
N ASP A 56 -6.46 12.46 13.20
CA ASP A 56 -7.46 12.13 14.19
C ASP A 56 -8.84 11.86 13.54
N ARG A 57 -9.82 11.48 14.37
CA ARG A 57 -11.19 11.21 13.91
C ARG A 57 -11.90 12.42 13.27
N SER A 58 -11.41 13.64 13.50
CA SER A 58 -11.95 14.87 12.86
C SER A 58 -11.32 15.12 11.49
N GLY A 59 -10.32 14.32 11.10
CA GLY A 59 -9.54 14.49 9.86
C GLY A 59 -8.43 15.52 9.99
N LYS A 60 -8.12 16.01 11.19
CA LYS A 60 -7.00 16.93 11.44
C LYS A 60 -5.70 16.14 11.50
N ALA A 61 -4.68 16.58 10.75
CA ALA A 61 -3.34 16.03 10.85
C ALA A 61 -2.74 16.36 12.22
N VAL A 62 -2.34 15.32 12.97
CA VAL A 62 -1.79 15.45 14.34
C VAL A 62 -0.33 15.07 14.42
N GLU A 63 0.17 14.27 13.47
CA GLU A 63 1.56 13.84 13.43
C GLU A 63 2.04 13.65 12.00
N THR A 64 3.32 13.93 11.75
CA THR A 64 4.02 13.58 10.52
C THR A 64 5.33 12.89 10.84
N ALA A 65 5.66 11.86 10.07
CA ALA A 65 6.92 11.15 10.22
C ALA A 65 7.48 10.78 8.85
N SER A 66 8.77 10.46 8.79
CA SER A 66 9.39 9.99 7.56
C SER A 66 10.55 9.04 7.87
N GLY A 67 10.90 8.23 6.86
CA GLY A 67 11.97 7.27 7.04
C GLY A 67 12.16 6.34 5.85
N THR A 68 12.68 5.16 6.14
CA THR A 68 12.99 4.13 5.15
C THR A 68 12.35 2.79 5.52
N PHE A 69 12.00 2.05 4.48
CA PHE A 69 11.41 0.72 4.63
C PHE A 69 12.12 -0.26 3.71
N THR A 70 12.46 -1.42 4.27
CA THR A 70 13.06 -2.54 3.54
C THR A 70 12.39 -3.83 3.99
N PHE A 71 12.08 -4.72 3.05
CA PHE A 71 11.58 -6.05 3.39
C PHE A 71 12.19 -7.16 2.54
N ALA A 72 12.15 -8.36 3.07
CA ALA A 72 12.38 -9.61 2.38
C ALA A 72 11.36 -10.66 2.86
N ARG A 73 10.53 -11.15 1.96
CA ARG A 73 9.53 -12.18 2.28
C ARG A 73 10.18 -13.56 2.42
N PRO A 74 9.63 -14.38 3.33
CA PRO A 74 8.53 -14.12 4.24
C PRO A 74 8.97 -13.45 5.54
N GLY A 75 8.19 -12.47 6.01
CA GLY A 75 8.20 -11.97 7.38
C GLY A 75 9.40 -11.15 7.83
N LYS A 76 10.35 -10.83 6.95
CA LYS A 76 11.52 -10.03 7.32
C LYS A 76 11.35 -8.60 6.86
N PHE A 77 11.57 -7.64 7.75
CA PHE A 77 11.54 -6.22 7.42
C PHE A 77 12.38 -5.38 8.38
N ARG A 78 12.75 -4.20 7.91
CA ARG A 78 13.29 -3.10 8.70
C ARG A 78 12.52 -1.85 8.33
N TRP A 79 11.94 -1.21 9.33
CA TRP A 79 11.26 0.06 9.22
C TRP A 79 11.95 1.05 10.11
N THR A 80 12.53 2.10 9.54
CA THR A 80 13.31 3.08 10.29
C THR A 80 12.64 4.44 10.16
N TYR A 81 12.22 5.02 11.28
CA TYR A 81 11.82 6.41 11.37
C TYR A 81 13.04 7.27 11.59
N ASP A 82 13.18 8.29 10.73
CA ASP A 82 14.27 9.28 10.82
C ASP A 82 13.78 10.58 11.48
N LYS A 83 12.50 10.91 11.30
CA LYS A 83 11.82 12.13 11.80
C LYS A 83 10.39 11.81 12.22
N PRO A 84 9.82 12.56 13.23
CA PRO A 84 10.47 13.54 14.10
C PRO A 84 11.37 12.87 15.13
N HIS A 85 11.04 11.64 15.55
CA HIS A 85 11.77 10.83 16.52
C HIS A 85 12.37 9.60 15.84
N LYS A 86 13.54 9.20 16.28
CA LYS A 86 14.19 7.99 15.76
C LYS A 86 13.53 6.76 16.36
N GLN A 87 13.11 5.83 15.52
CA GLN A 87 12.62 4.52 15.95
C GLN A 87 12.98 3.48 14.90
N VAL A 88 13.28 2.29 15.32
CA VAL A 88 13.59 1.18 14.41
C VAL A 88 12.72 -0.02 14.75
N LEU A 89 11.98 -0.51 13.77
CA LEU A 89 11.25 -1.77 13.85
C LEU A 89 11.94 -2.80 12.96
N VAL A 90 12.30 -3.96 13.54
CA VAL A 90 12.91 -5.05 12.79
C VAL A 90 12.10 -6.33 13.00
N GLY A 91 11.56 -6.85 11.89
CA GLY A 91 11.04 -8.21 11.83
C GLY A 91 12.12 -9.15 11.32
N ASP A 92 12.51 -10.14 12.11
CA ASP A 92 13.54 -11.11 11.74
C ASP A 92 12.96 -12.41 11.14
N GLY A 93 11.62 -12.49 11.05
CA GLY A 93 10.85 -13.66 10.62
C GLY A 93 10.24 -14.43 11.79
N THR A 94 10.69 -14.23 13.02
CA THR A 94 10.20 -14.89 14.25
C THR A 94 9.77 -13.87 15.31
N LYS A 95 10.52 -12.80 15.46
CA LYS A 95 10.29 -11.72 16.42
C LYS A 95 10.19 -10.38 15.72
N LEU A 96 9.43 -9.47 16.33
CA LEU A 96 9.42 -8.05 16.05
C LEU A 96 10.17 -7.33 17.17
N TRP A 97 11.21 -6.63 16.81
CA TRP A 97 12.01 -5.76 17.66
C TRP A 97 11.60 -4.32 17.41
N ILE A 98 11.23 -3.59 18.44
CA ILE A 98 10.91 -2.16 18.38
C ILE A 98 11.90 -1.45 19.28
N HIS A 99 12.82 -0.70 18.69
CA HIS A 99 13.83 0.07 19.39
C HIS A 99 13.50 1.55 19.35
N ASP A 100 13.36 2.12 20.52
CA ASP A 100 13.22 3.55 20.76
C ASP A 100 14.53 4.06 21.39
N PRO A 101 15.40 4.74 20.61
CA PRO A 101 16.68 5.24 21.13
C PRO A 101 16.52 6.36 22.17
N ASP A 102 15.46 7.18 22.07
CA ASP A 102 15.23 8.32 22.97
C ASP A 102 14.86 7.82 24.37
N LEU A 103 14.18 6.68 24.47
CA LEU A 103 13.84 6.00 25.71
C LEU A 103 14.89 4.97 26.14
N ASN A 104 15.91 4.70 25.30
CA ASN A 104 16.86 3.59 25.45
C ASN A 104 16.17 2.25 25.71
N GLN A 105 15.06 1.98 25.00
CA GLN A 105 14.18 0.84 25.23
C GLN A 105 14.02 -0.02 23.99
N VAL A 106 13.97 -1.34 24.19
CA VAL A 106 13.67 -2.31 23.14
C VAL A 106 12.48 -3.16 23.57
N THR A 107 11.38 -3.10 22.81
CA THR A 107 10.24 -3.99 22.99
C THR A 107 10.34 -5.17 22.03
N VAL A 108 10.17 -6.38 22.53
CA VAL A 108 10.21 -7.61 21.73
C VAL A 108 8.85 -8.28 21.72
N LYS A 109 8.31 -8.53 20.53
CA LYS A 109 7.02 -9.21 20.32
C LYS A 109 7.18 -10.43 19.42
N ARG A 110 6.27 -11.40 19.53
CA ARG A 110 6.21 -12.49 18.55
C ARG A 110 5.70 -11.97 17.21
N MET A 111 6.27 -12.46 16.10
CA MET A 111 5.87 -12.04 14.76
C MET A 111 4.40 -12.38 14.44
N GLU A 112 3.85 -13.46 14.98
CA GLU A 112 2.46 -13.86 14.77
C GLU A 112 1.46 -12.78 15.20
N GLY A 113 1.74 -12.05 16.30
CA GLY A 113 0.94 -10.91 16.75
C GLY A 113 1.29 -9.58 16.05
N ALA A 114 2.43 -9.50 15.38
CA ALA A 114 2.91 -8.27 14.77
C ALA A 114 2.22 -7.94 13.43
N ILE A 115 1.77 -8.94 12.69
CA ILE A 115 1.09 -8.78 11.40
C ILE A 115 -0.18 -7.96 11.54
N SER A 116 -0.88 -8.13 12.67
CA SER A 116 -2.09 -7.38 13.00
C SER A 116 -1.84 -6.03 13.66
N SER A 117 -0.59 -5.65 13.89
CA SER A 117 -0.24 -4.43 14.64
C SER A 117 0.69 -3.46 13.91
N THR A 118 1.29 -3.86 12.79
CA THR A 118 2.19 -2.96 12.05
C THR A 118 1.99 -3.02 10.53
N PRO A 119 2.01 -1.85 9.84
CA PRO A 119 1.94 -1.79 8.37
C PRO A 119 3.07 -2.58 7.70
N ALA A 120 4.25 -2.55 8.30
CA ALA A 120 5.45 -3.22 7.81
C ALA A 120 5.27 -4.72 7.74
N ALA A 121 4.69 -5.32 8.78
CA ALA A 121 4.45 -6.76 8.83
C ALA A 121 3.43 -7.22 7.77
N LEU A 122 2.44 -6.39 7.45
CA LEU A 122 1.50 -6.67 6.37
C LEU A 122 2.20 -6.73 5.01
N LEU A 123 3.08 -5.78 4.72
CA LEU A 123 3.81 -5.73 3.45
C LEU A 123 4.87 -6.84 3.31
N ALA A 124 5.51 -7.20 4.42
CA ALA A 124 6.54 -8.25 4.48
C ALA A 124 5.97 -9.65 4.72
N GLY A 125 4.66 -9.78 4.93
CA GLY A 125 3.98 -11.00 5.32
C GLY A 125 4.19 -12.18 4.39
N ARG A 126 3.54 -13.29 4.70
CA ARG A 126 3.59 -14.53 3.91
C ARG A 126 2.94 -14.33 2.54
N ASP A 127 3.25 -15.21 1.61
CA ASP A 127 2.76 -15.16 0.22
C ASP A 127 1.22 -15.19 0.12
N ASP A 128 0.53 -15.81 1.08
CA ASP A 128 -0.92 -15.89 1.12
C ASP A 128 -1.54 -14.84 2.06
N ILE A 129 -1.65 -13.60 1.55
CA ILE A 129 -2.33 -12.50 2.25
C ILE A 129 -3.82 -12.78 2.41
N THR A 130 -4.43 -13.58 1.53
CA THR A 130 -5.88 -13.87 1.55
C THR A 130 -6.28 -14.77 2.69
N ALA A 131 -5.34 -15.50 3.28
CA ALA A 131 -5.57 -16.27 4.51
C ALA A 131 -5.84 -15.34 5.71
N LEU A 132 -5.24 -14.15 5.73
CA LEU A 132 -5.31 -13.20 6.85
C LEU A 132 -6.29 -12.06 6.62
N PHE A 133 -6.54 -11.70 5.35
CA PHE A 133 -7.36 -10.56 4.97
C PHE A 133 -8.41 -10.92 3.91
N THR A 134 -9.56 -10.28 4.00
CA THR A 134 -10.51 -10.20 2.91
C THR A 134 -10.12 -9.01 2.03
N LEU A 135 -9.88 -9.26 0.75
CA LEU A 135 -9.47 -8.24 -0.20
C LEU A 135 -10.64 -7.84 -1.09
N LYS A 136 -10.77 -6.53 -1.36
CA LYS A 136 -11.75 -5.97 -2.30
C LYS A 136 -11.11 -4.90 -3.15
N ASP A 137 -11.50 -4.81 -4.41
CA ASP A 137 -11.20 -3.63 -5.22
C ASP A 137 -11.91 -2.42 -4.61
N ALA A 138 -11.19 -1.32 -4.46
CA ALA A 138 -11.70 -0.08 -3.86
C ALA A 138 -11.69 1.09 -4.88
N GLY A 139 -11.67 0.76 -6.17
CA GLY A 139 -11.71 1.71 -7.27
C GLY A 139 -10.42 2.52 -7.44
N SER A 140 -10.53 3.67 -8.08
CA SER A 140 -9.40 4.53 -8.37
C SER A 140 -9.65 5.96 -7.89
N SER A 141 -8.66 6.55 -7.21
CA SER A 141 -8.65 7.95 -6.82
C SER A 141 -7.21 8.47 -6.73
N ASP A 142 -7.02 9.76 -6.97
CA ASP A 142 -5.72 10.44 -6.92
C ASP A 142 -4.64 9.78 -7.80
N GLY A 143 -5.05 9.18 -8.93
CA GLY A 143 -4.16 8.50 -9.86
C GLY A 143 -3.64 7.15 -9.37
N LEU A 144 -4.23 6.59 -8.31
CA LEU A 144 -3.93 5.27 -7.76
C LEU A 144 -5.14 4.34 -7.90
N ALA A 145 -4.87 3.08 -8.18
CA ALA A 145 -5.84 2.00 -8.03
C ALA A 145 -5.77 1.48 -6.60
N TRP A 146 -6.90 1.37 -5.92
CA TRP A 146 -6.96 1.03 -4.51
C TRP A 146 -7.51 -0.36 -4.28
N VAL A 147 -6.91 -1.04 -3.31
CA VAL A 147 -7.39 -2.29 -2.74
C VAL A 147 -7.67 -2.08 -1.26
N GLU A 148 -8.81 -2.54 -0.79
CA GLU A 148 -9.14 -2.61 0.63
C GLU A 148 -8.87 -4.01 1.16
N ALA A 149 -8.14 -4.10 2.28
CA ALA A 149 -7.83 -5.31 3.00
C ALA A 149 -8.42 -5.21 4.41
N SER A 150 -9.41 -6.04 4.71
CA SER A 150 -10.03 -6.13 6.03
C SER A 150 -9.52 -7.38 6.76
N PRO A 151 -8.98 -7.25 7.99
CA PRO A 151 -8.51 -8.40 8.75
C PRO A 151 -9.63 -9.41 8.99
N ARG A 152 -9.31 -10.70 8.94
CA ARG A 152 -10.24 -11.77 9.33
C ARG A 152 -10.27 -11.97 10.86
N ALA A 153 -9.17 -11.63 11.55
CA ALA A 153 -9.08 -11.64 12.99
C ALA A 153 -9.74 -10.39 13.60
N GLN A 154 -10.35 -10.52 14.79
CA GLN A 154 -11.07 -9.43 15.44
C GLN A 154 -10.15 -8.52 16.27
N ASP A 155 -9.10 -9.06 16.89
CA ASP A 155 -8.18 -8.32 17.78
C ASP A 155 -7.02 -7.71 17.00
N THR A 156 -7.32 -6.85 16.02
CA THR A 156 -6.31 -6.14 15.23
C THR A 156 -6.22 -4.68 15.64
N GLY A 157 -5.04 -4.07 15.50
CA GLY A 157 -4.84 -2.65 15.80
C GLY A 157 -5.52 -1.70 14.80
N PHE A 158 -6.13 -2.24 13.72
CA PHE A 158 -6.80 -1.47 12.68
C PHE A 158 -8.05 -2.22 12.16
N GLU A 159 -9.04 -1.45 11.74
CA GLU A 159 -10.28 -1.95 11.15
C GLU A 159 -10.07 -2.41 9.70
N ARG A 160 -9.34 -1.60 8.94
CA ARG A 160 -9.03 -1.88 7.53
C ARG A 160 -7.74 -1.19 7.10
N VAL A 161 -7.14 -1.75 6.06
CA VAL A 161 -6.00 -1.16 5.36
C VAL A 161 -6.39 -0.97 3.90
N ARG A 162 -6.05 0.19 3.33
CA ARG A 162 -6.16 0.42 1.88
C ARG A 162 -4.76 0.52 1.29
N LEU A 163 -4.55 -0.12 0.17
CA LEU A 163 -3.28 -0.17 -0.55
C LEU A 163 -3.48 0.51 -1.90
N GLY A 164 -2.74 1.59 -2.13
CA GLY A 164 -2.79 2.38 -3.35
C GLY A 164 -1.65 2.00 -4.29
N LEU A 165 -1.99 1.57 -5.49
CA LEU A 165 -1.03 1.15 -6.50
C LEU A 165 -1.00 2.12 -7.67
N LYS A 166 0.20 2.37 -8.19
CA LYS A 166 0.42 3.06 -9.45
C LYS A 166 0.93 2.03 -10.45
N GLY A 167 0.04 1.51 -11.29
CA GLY A 167 0.29 0.27 -11.99
C GLY A 167 0.60 -0.85 -10.97
N LYS A 168 1.56 -1.71 -11.26
CA LYS A 168 1.95 -2.81 -10.38
C LYS A 168 2.96 -2.40 -9.29
N SER A 169 2.98 -1.14 -8.87
CA SER A 169 3.90 -0.64 -7.83
C SER A 169 3.12 -0.03 -6.68
N LEU A 170 3.46 -0.42 -5.46
CA LEU A 170 2.88 0.17 -4.25
C LEU A 170 3.33 1.63 -4.13
N ALA A 171 2.36 2.55 -4.03
CA ALA A 171 2.59 3.99 -3.92
C ALA A 171 2.07 4.59 -2.61
N ALA A 172 1.03 4.00 -2.03
CA ALA A 172 0.44 4.47 -0.78
C ALA A 172 -0.18 3.34 0.05
N MET A 173 -0.35 3.59 1.34
CA MET A 173 -1.10 2.75 2.26
C MET A 173 -1.87 3.63 3.22
N GLU A 174 -3.13 3.33 3.45
CA GLU A 174 -3.93 3.93 4.50
C GLU A 174 -4.33 2.88 5.53
N LEU A 175 -4.12 3.18 6.80
CA LEU A 175 -4.64 2.36 7.91
C LEU A 175 -5.76 3.14 8.59
N HIS A 176 -6.87 2.47 8.83
CA HIS A 176 -7.99 3.02 9.58
C HIS A 176 -8.08 2.26 10.90
N ASP A 177 -7.95 2.98 12.01
CA ASP A 177 -8.08 2.38 13.33
C ASP A 177 -9.54 2.29 13.78
N GLN A 178 -9.78 1.53 14.84
CA GLN A 178 -11.13 1.32 15.39
C GLN A 178 -11.70 2.57 16.09
N LEU A 179 -10.90 3.60 16.33
CA LEU A 179 -11.29 4.85 16.98
C LEU A 179 -11.64 5.96 15.97
N GLY A 180 -11.56 5.65 14.66
CA GLY A 180 -11.83 6.57 13.57
C GLY A 180 -10.62 7.43 13.16
N GLY A 181 -9.44 7.15 13.69
CA GLY A 181 -8.18 7.72 13.23
C GLY A 181 -7.72 7.09 11.92
N ARG A 182 -6.85 7.79 11.20
CA ARG A 182 -6.30 7.34 9.93
C ARG A 182 -4.81 7.65 9.83
N THR A 183 -4.04 6.67 9.41
CA THR A 183 -2.63 6.86 9.07
C THR A 183 -2.45 6.69 7.56
N LEU A 184 -1.93 7.72 6.89
CA LEU A 184 -1.58 7.70 5.47
C LEU A 184 -0.06 7.58 5.33
N LEU A 185 0.38 6.59 4.60
CA LEU A 185 1.76 6.37 4.18
C LEU A 185 1.87 6.60 2.67
N ARG A 186 2.84 7.39 2.24
CA ARG A 186 3.21 7.56 0.83
C ARG A 186 4.60 6.99 0.62
N PHE A 187 4.74 6.11 -0.36
CA PHE A 187 6.03 5.50 -0.69
C PHE A 187 6.66 6.19 -1.89
N SER A 188 7.96 6.45 -1.78
CA SER A 188 8.80 6.94 -2.88
C SER A 188 10.03 6.06 -3.04
N ASP A 189 10.69 6.14 -4.20
CA ASP A 189 11.89 5.38 -4.53
C ASP A 189 11.76 3.87 -4.31
N LEU A 190 10.55 3.32 -4.48
CA LEU A 190 10.32 1.90 -4.29
C LEU A 190 11.07 1.10 -5.37
N LYS A 191 11.96 0.23 -4.92
CA LYS A 191 12.76 -0.68 -5.75
C LYS A 191 12.38 -2.12 -5.40
N ALA A 192 11.48 -2.68 -6.20
CA ALA A 192 11.08 -4.08 -6.07
C ALA A 192 12.22 -5.01 -6.51
N ASN A 193 12.38 -6.12 -5.79
CA ASN A 193 13.38 -7.16 -6.03
C ASN A 193 14.84 -6.65 -6.03
N ALA A 194 15.11 -5.52 -5.37
CA ALA A 194 16.47 -5.06 -5.14
C ALA A 194 17.22 -6.03 -4.23
N PRO A 195 18.53 -6.21 -4.43
CA PRO A 195 19.35 -6.99 -3.51
C PRO A 195 19.31 -6.36 -2.11
N VAL A 196 18.98 -7.16 -1.10
CA VAL A 196 18.95 -6.75 0.30
C VAL A 196 19.84 -7.70 1.10
N ALA A 197 20.80 -7.14 1.84
CA ALA A 197 21.69 -7.94 2.67
C ALA A 197 20.89 -8.60 3.82
N PRO A 198 21.07 -9.90 4.10
CA PRO A 198 20.38 -10.59 5.21
C PRO A 198 20.58 -9.91 6.56
N GLN A 199 21.74 -9.29 6.78
CA GLN A 199 22.07 -8.53 7.98
C GLN A 199 21.15 -7.34 8.25
N SER A 200 20.47 -6.83 7.23
CA SER A 200 19.47 -5.75 7.37
C SER A 200 18.34 -6.14 8.32
N PHE A 201 18.08 -7.43 8.48
CA PHE A 201 16.99 -7.97 9.30
C PHE A 201 17.47 -8.58 10.62
N VAL A 202 18.75 -8.38 10.95
CA VAL A 202 19.30 -8.76 12.25
C VAL A 202 19.25 -7.54 13.17
N PHE A 203 18.74 -7.73 14.39
CA PHE A 203 18.74 -6.70 15.41
C PHE A 203 19.40 -7.24 16.69
N THR A 204 20.32 -6.47 17.23
CA THR A 204 20.94 -6.72 18.52
C THR A 204 20.64 -5.52 19.40
N PRO A 205 20.02 -5.69 20.58
CA PRO A 205 19.79 -4.60 21.51
C PRO A 205 21.11 -3.88 21.84
N PRO A 206 21.11 -2.53 21.84
CA PRO A 206 22.26 -1.77 22.30
C PRO A 206 22.61 -2.11 23.74
N GLN A 207 23.89 -1.96 24.09
CA GLN A 207 24.34 -2.18 25.46
C GLN A 207 23.65 -1.19 26.42
N GLY A 208 23.06 -1.71 27.49
CA GLY A 208 22.34 -0.91 28.49
C GLY A 208 20.92 -0.51 28.10
N ALA A 209 20.41 -0.98 26.96
CA ALA A 209 19.00 -0.78 26.64
C ALA A 209 18.10 -1.64 27.55
N ASP A 210 17.00 -1.07 28.00
CA ASP A 210 15.94 -1.81 28.71
C ASP A 210 15.17 -2.67 27.69
N VAL A 211 15.19 -4.00 27.90
CA VAL A 211 14.55 -4.97 26.99
C VAL A 211 13.28 -5.51 27.63
N ILE A 212 12.13 -5.14 27.05
CA ILE A 212 10.81 -5.57 27.48
C ILE A 212 10.32 -6.65 26.52
N GLU A 213 10.13 -7.88 27.02
CA GLU A 213 9.50 -8.95 26.25
C GLU A 213 8.01 -9.01 26.56
N ASP A 214 7.21 -9.08 25.48
CA ASP A 214 5.77 -9.28 25.59
C ASP A 214 5.50 -10.68 26.17
N ALA A 215 4.92 -10.75 27.38
CA ALA A 215 4.62 -12.01 28.03
C ALA A 215 3.65 -12.83 27.17
N PRO A 216 3.80 -14.16 27.07
CA PRO A 216 2.83 -14.99 26.35
C PRO A 216 1.45 -14.81 26.98
N LYS A 217 0.43 -14.44 26.16
CA LYS A 217 -0.96 -14.50 26.65
C LYS A 217 -1.20 -15.92 27.17
N LYS A 218 -1.44 -16.07 28.48
CA LYS A 218 -1.92 -17.34 29.06
C LYS A 218 -3.24 -17.65 28.34
N GLN A 219 -3.22 -18.73 27.55
CA GLN A 219 -4.47 -19.31 27.06
C GLN A 219 -5.24 -19.78 28.29
N GLY A 220 -6.32 -19.09 28.61
CA GLY A 220 -7.33 -19.52 29.59
C GLY A 220 -8.32 -20.45 28.94
#